data_0c7f6c0b27f88161711a64c7800b4b38
#
_entry.id   0c7f6c0b27f88161711a64c7800b4b38
#
_cell.length_a   1.000
_cell.length_b   1.000
_cell.length_c   1.000
_cell.angle_alpha   90.00
_cell.angle_beta   90.00
_cell.angle_gamma   90.00
#
_symmetry.space_group_name_H-M   'P 1'
#
loop_
_entity.id
_entity.type
_entity.pdbx_description
1 polymer ?
#
loop_
_entity_poly.entity_id
_entity_poly.type
_entity_poly.pdbx_seq_one_letter_code
_entity_poly.pdbx_strand_id
1 'polypeptide(L)' 'MSSLLIDTNIYTHALKGDPQVVSILQRASGIAITSISLGELLSGFKGGNQERKNRAELDEFLDAPRVSLYGVTEN' A
#
# COMPACT_ATOMS: atom_id res chain seq x y z
N MET A 1 0.29 14.01 -15.04
CA MET A 1 1.09 13.42 -14.00
C MET A 1 0.38 13.51 -12.70
N SER A 2 0.24 12.41 -12.02
CA SER A 2 -0.46 12.43 -10.76
C SER A 2 0.27 11.56 -9.75
N SER A 3 0.45 12.12 -8.57
CA SER A 3 0.96 11.40 -7.43
C SER A 3 -0.16 11.25 -6.43
N LEU A 4 -0.28 10.08 -5.87
CA LEU A 4 -1.35 9.77 -4.93
C LEU A 4 -0.76 9.40 -3.58
N LEU A 5 -1.37 9.95 -2.54
CA LEU A 5 -1.11 9.47 -1.18
C LEU A 5 -2.23 8.50 -0.83
N ILE A 6 -1.89 7.27 -0.57
CA ILE A 6 -2.90 6.26 -0.29
C ILE A 6 -2.86 5.89 1.19
N ASP A 7 -4.01 5.46 1.68
CA ASP A 7 -4.13 5.01 3.06
C ASP A 7 -4.37 3.50 3.08
N THR A 8 -4.54 2.98 4.29
CA THR A 8 -4.77 1.57 4.51
C THR A 8 -5.99 1.06 3.73
N ASN A 9 -7.06 1.85 3.71
CA ASN A 9 -8.28 1.43 3.04
C ASN A 9 -8.09 1.28 1.54
N ILE A 10 -7.40 2.22 0.93
CA ILE A 10 -7.14 2.16 -0.51
C ILE A 10 -6.31 0.93 -0.86
N TYR A 11 -5.26 0.68 -0.08
CA TYR A 11 -4.43 -0.48 -0.35
C TYR A 11 -5.23 -1.78 -0.18
N THR A 12 -6.07 -1.84 0.85
CA THR A 12 -6.88 -3.02 1.11
C THR A 12 -7.85 -3.30 -0.03
N HIS A 13 -8.48 -2.26 -0.57
CA HIS A 13 -9.36 -2.42 -1.73
C HIS A 13 -8.59 -2.94 -2.94
N ALA A 14 -7.39 -2.42 -3.17
CA ALA A 14 -6.57 -2.90 -4.28
C ALA A 14 -6.21 -4.37 -4.09
N LEU A 15 -5.88 -4.75 -2.87
CA LEU A 15 -5.51 -6.11 -2.56
C LEU A 15 -6.67 -7.08 -2.81
N LYS A 16 -7.88 -6.62 -2.59
CA LYS A 16 -9.08 -7.42 -2.86
C LYS A 16 -9.47 -7.44 -4.33
N GLY A 17 -8.75 -6.71 -5.17
CA GLY A 17 -8.99 -6.71 -6.60
C GLY A 17 -10.06 -5.75 -7.08
N ASP A 18 -10.37 -4.71 -6.28
CA ASP A 18 -11.33 -3.69 -6.71
C ASP A 18 -10.83 -3.06 -8.01
N PRO A 19 -11.54 -3.25 -9.13
CA PRO A 19 -11.01 -2.81 -10.42
C PRO A 19 -10.86 -1.30 -10.53
N GLN A 20 -11.70 -0.54 -9.87
CA GLN A 20 -11.58 0.92 -9.92
C GLN A 20 -10.32 1.37 -9.20
N VAL A 21 -10.06 0.83 -8.03
CA VAL A 21 -8.89 1.20 -7.24
C VAL A 21 -7.63 0.73 -7.95
N VAL A 22 -7.61 -0.50 -8.43
CA VAL A 22 -6.44 -1.02 -9.16
C VAL A 22 -6.14 -0.14 -10.37
N SER A 23 -7.17 0.26 -11.11
CA SER A 23 -6.98 1.10 -12.29
C SER A 23 -6.39 2.44 -11.91
N ILE A 24 -6.88 3.06 -10.85
CA ILE A 24 -6.36 4.35 -10.39
C ILE A 24 -4.88 4.22 -10.01
N LEU A 25 -4.53 3.17 -9.28
CA LEU A 25 -3.15 2.97 -8.86
C LEU A 25 -2.24 2.70 -10.05
N GLN A 26 -2.72 1.97 -11.04
CA GLN A 26 -1.91 1.67 -12.21
C GLN A 26 -1.63 2.91 -13.04
N ARG A 27 -2.53 3.89 -13.02
CA ARG A 27 -2.36 5.12 -13.79
C ARG A 27 -1.53 6.17 -13.08
N ALA A 28 -1.35 6.04 -11.79
CA ALA A 28 -0.62 7.03 -11.02
C ALA A 28 0.85 7.01 -11.40
N SER A 29 1.44 8.18 -11.58
CA SER A 29 2.88 8.26 -11.86
C SER A 29 3.70 8.05 -10.59
N GLY A 30 3.13 8.39 -9.43
CA GLY A 30 3.78 8.16 -8.15
C GLY A 30 2.74 7.78 -7.11
N ILE A 31 3.13 6.93 -6.19
CA ILE A 31 2.27 6.50 -5.10
C ILE A 31 3.06 6.67 -3.81
N ALA A 32 2.44 7.28 -2.81
CA ALA A 32 3.05 7.44 -1.50
C ALA A 32 2.18 6.76 -0.46
N ILE A 33 2.81 6.12 0.49
CA ILE A 33 2.12 5.52 1.63
C ILE A 33 2.90 5.92 2.88
N THR A 34 2.19 6.17 3.98
CA THR A 34 2.85 6.57 5.22
C THR A 34 3.28 5.36 6.03
N SER A 35 4.27 5.57 6.90
CA SER A 35 4.71 4.50 7.79
C SER A 35 3.61 4.08 8.74
N ILE A 36 2.70 4.99 9.08
CA ILE A 36 1.56 4.65 9.92
C ILE A 36 0.64 3.68 9.19
N SER A 37 0.29 3.98 7.94
CA SER A 37 -0.55 3.09 7.15
C SER A 37 0.12 1.74 6.93
N LEU A 38 1.43 1.75 6.69
CA LEU A 38 2.18 0.51 6.54
C LEU A 38 2.09 -0.34 7.81
N GLY A 39 2.26 0.30 8.98
CA GLY A 39 2.13 -0.42 10.24
C GLY A 39 0.75 -1.02 10.43
N GLU A 40 -0.29 -0.28 10.03
CA GLU A 40 -1.66 -0.78 10.13
C GLU A 40 -1.88 -1.98 9.22
N LEU A 41 -1.32 -1.94 8.01
CA LEU A 41 -1.44 -3.07 7.09
C LEU A 41 -0.76 -4.31 7.64
N LEU A 42 0.47 -4.16 8.13
CA LEU A 42 1.20 -5.30 8.68
C LEU A 42 0.49 -5.87 9.90
N SER A 43 -0.05 -5.00 10.75
CA SER A 43 -0.81 -5.43 11.90
C SER A 43 -2.08 -6.19 11.48
N GLY A 44 -2.75 -5.70 10.45
CA GLY A 44 -3.96 -6.34 9.95
C GLY A 44 -3.70 -7.70 9.30
N PHE A 45 -2.49 -7.91 8.78
CA PHE A 45 -2.14 -9.20 8.17
C PHE A 45 -1.88 -10.29 9.23
N LYS A 46 -1.51 -9.89 10.42
CA LYS A 46 -1.15 -10.84 11.46
C LYS A 46 -2.34 -11.71 11.84
N GLY A 47 -2.09 -12.98 11.99
CA GLY A 47 -3.12 -13.92 12.42
C GLY A 47 -4.09 -14.33 11.34
N GLY A 48 -3.99 -13.77 10.15
CA GLY A 48 -4.83 -14.15 9.04
C GLY A 48 -4.24 -15.33 8.29
N ASN A 49 -5.08 -15.98 7.49
CA ASN A 49 -4.65 -17.14 6.71
C ASN A 49 -3.71 -16.78 5.57
N GLN A 50 -3.67 -15.51 5.21
CA GLN A 50 -2.93 -15.04 4.05
C GLN A 50 -1.78 -14.12 4.44
N GLU A 51 -1.33 -14.20 5.67
CA GLU A 51 -0.33 -13.24 6.14
C GLU A 51 0.93 -13.27 5.29
N ARG A 52 1.46 -14.45 5.01
CA ARG A 52 2.70 -14.57 4.24
C ARG A 52 2.54 -14.03 2.82
N LYS A 53 1.44 -14.39 2.19
CA LYS A 53 1.16 -13.92 0.83
C LYS A 53 0.98 -12.41 0.80
N ASN A 54 0.23 -11.87 1.75
CA ASN A 54 -0.04 -10.43 1.79
C ASN A 54 1.23 -9.65 2.06
N ARG A 55 2.09 -10.14 2.93
CA ARG A 55 3.36 -9.47 3.19
C ARG A 55 4.27 -9.50 1.98
N ALA A 56 4.30 -10.60 1.25
CA ALA A 56 5.11 -10.68 0.05
C ALA A 56 4.63 -9.70 -1.01
N GLU A 57 3.31 -9.57 -1.16
CA GLU A 57 2.76 -8.63 -2.12
C GLU A 57 3.03 -7.19 -1.71
N LEU A 58 2.95 -6.89 -0.42
CA LEU A 58 3.26 -5.56 0.06
C LEU A 58 4.73 -5.23 -0.18
N ASP A 59 5.63 -6.18 0.06
CA ASP A 59 7.05 -5.96 -0.19
C ASP A 59 7.32 -5.65 -1.66
N GLU A 60 6.67 -6.36 -2.56
CA GLU A 60 6.80 -6.07 -3.99
C GLU A 60 6.27 -4.68 -4.34
N PHE A 61 5.15 -4.31 -3.72
CA PHE A 61 4.58 -2.99 -3.95
C PHE A 61 5.56 -1.91 -3.52
N LEU A 62 6.16 -2.07 -2.34
CA LEU A 62 7.08 -1.07 -1.81
C LEU A 62 8.39 -1.00 -2.59
N ASP A 63 8.76 -2.08 -3.28
CA ASP A 63 9.95 -2.10 -4.10
C ASP A 63 9.78 -1.39 -5.44
N ALA A 64 8.56 -1.12 -5.86
CA ALA A 64 8.31 -0.46 -7.14
C ALA A 64 8.90 0.95 -7.11
N PRO A 65 9.62 1.37 -8.18
CA PRO A 65 10.28 2.68 -8.16
C PRO A 65 9.34 3.86 -7.98
N ARG A 66 8.10 3.73 -8.40
CA ARG A 66 7.13 4.82 -8.28
C ARG A 66 6.46 4.90 -6.91
N VAL A 67 6.75 3.95 -6.03
CA VAL A 67 6.16 3.91 -4.70
C VAL A 67 7.15 4.49 -3.70
N SER A 68 6.68 5.43 -2.89
CA SER A 68 7.51 6.07 -1.86
C SER A 68 6.90 5.84 -0.50
N LEU A 69 7.76 5.56 0.46
CA LEU A 69 7.33 5.42 1.84
C LEU A 69 7.68 6.70 2.59
N TYR A 70 6.68 7.36 3.15
CA TYR A 70 6.88 8.58 3.91
C TYR A 70 6.93 8.22 5.38
N GLY A 71 8.10 8.42 5.98
CA GLY A 71 8.22 8.24 7.41
C GLY A 71 7.54 9.37 8.13
N VAL A 72 6.75 9.03 9.14
CA VAL A 72 6.14 10.02 9.99
C VAL A 72 7.04 10.16 11.21
N THR A 73 7.67 11.30 11.33
CA THR A 73 8.55 11.54 12.48
C THR A 73 7.90 12.58 13.36
N GLU A 74 8.31 12.57 14.58
CA GLU A 74 7.75 13.47 15.57
C GLU A 74 8.55 14.73 15.76
N ASN A 75 9.50 14.96 14.96
CA ASN A 75 10.36 16.13 15.13
C ASN A 75 9.73 17.38 14.60
#